data_efb69d0096f6c3070ffb213f4cbecbb1
#
_entry.id   efb69d0096f6c3070ffb213f4cbecbb1
#
_cell.length_a   1.000
_cell.length_b   1.000
_cell.length_c   1.000
_cell.angle_alpha   90.00
_cell.angle_beta   90.00
_cell.angle_gamma   90.00
#
_symmetry.space_group_name_H-M   'P 1'
#
loop_
_entity.id
_entity.type
_entity.pdbx_description
1 polymer ?
#
loop_
_entity_poly.entity_id
_entity_poly.type
_entity_poly.pdbx_seq_one_letter_code
_entity_poly.pdbx_strand_id
1 'polypeptide(L)'
;MTGQEFDKYFRKLYLPLGMYALRIIGDSQISEDLVSDAFTKVWQKIGEGIEINNFRAYMYQSVRNECLTFLRNKKDFIGLEVIPEINEETIDTSERDAKIWKAIDELPEKCRKVFLLSKQEGLSNEEIAQEMEISIKTVKNQMTKAFSRLRESLSSGHKPFFLPFL
;
A
#
# COMPACT_ATOMS: atom_id res chain seq x y z
N MET A 1 12.06 -20.40 12.48
CA MET A 1 12.01 -19.69 11.17
C MET A 1 13.43 -19.41 10.70
N THR A 2 13.75 -19.78 9.48
CA THR A 2 15.06 -19.51 8.85
C THR A 2 15.10 -18.10 8.26
N GLY A 3 16.31 -17.56 7.96
CA GLY A 3 16.44 -16.25 7.32
C GLY A 3 15.82 -16.21 5.90
N GLN A 4 15.84 -17.32 5.18
CA GLN A 4 15.20 -17.42 3.86
C GLN A 4 13.67 -17.39 3.95
N GLU A 5 13.09 -18.04 4.94
CA GLU A 5 11.64 -17.98 5.20
C GLU A 5 11.21 -16.58 5.60
N PHE A 6 11.99 -15.90 6.45
CA PHE A 6 11.72 -14.53 6.85
C PHE A 6 11.78 -13.57 5.65
N ASP A 7 12.81 -13.68 4.79
CA ASP A 7 12.93 -12.86 3.56
C ASP A 7 11.72 -13.04 2.62
N LYS A 8 11.23 -14.29 2.48
CA LYS A 8 10.01 -14.57 1.72
C LYS A 8 8.78 -13.85 2.29
N TYR A 9 8.62 -13.87 3.61
CA TYR A 9 7.54 -13.15 4.27
C TYR A 9 7.71 -11.64 4.17
N PHE A 10 8.92 -11.13 4.33
CA PHE A 10 9.23 -9.72 4.16
C PHE A 10 8.76 -9.22 2.79
N ARG A 11 9.21 -9.86 1.71
CA ARG A 11 8.84 -9.48 0.34
C ARG A 11 7.33 -9.55 0.09
N LYS A 12 6.65 -10.51 0.69
CA LYS A 12 5.20 -10.69 0.52
C LYS A 12 4.37 -9.70 1.33
N LEU A 13 4.80 -9.36 2.53
CA LEU A 13 3.99 -8.61 3.50
C LEU A 13 4.37 -7.13 3.60
N TYR A 14 5.54 -6.71 3.12
CA TYR A 14 6.02 -5.33 3.30
C TYR A 14 5.04 -4.30 2.73
N LEU A 15 4.64 -4.46 1.47
CA LEU A 15 3.71 -3.53 0.83
C LEU A 15 2.29 -3.58 1.40
N PRO A 16 1.66 -4.74 1.64
CA PRO A 16 0.37 -4.81 2.34
C PRO A 16 0.38 -4.16 3.73
N LEU A 17 1.43 -4.38 4.50
CA LEU A 17 1.60 -3.75 5.82
C LEU A 17 1.80 -2.24 5.71
N GLY A 18 2.52 -1.79 4.68
CA GLY A 18 2.66 -0.37 4.34
C GLY A 18 1.31 0.28 4.04
N MET A 19 0.45 -0.39 3.25
CA MET A 19 -0.92 0.09 2.97
C MET A 19 -1.78 0.14 4.24
N TYR A 20 -1.65 -0.84 5.12
CA TYR A 20 -2.32 -0.86 6.40
C TYR A 20 -1.86 0.30 7.30
N ALA A 21 -0.55 0.49 7.45
CA ALA A 21 0.02 1.59 8.24
C ALA A 21 -0.36 2.96 7.68
N LEU A 22 -0.35 3.12 6.35
CA LEU A 22 -0.71 4.36 5.67
C LEU A 22 -2.14 4.81 5.97
N ARG A 23 -3.09 3.87 6.06
CA ARG A 23 -4.47 4.19 6.46
C ARG A 23 -4.57 4.75 7.87
N ILE A 24 -3.70 4.31 8.78
CA ILE A 24 -3.68 4.74 10.18
C ILE A 24 -2.94 6.07 10.33
N ILE A 25 -1.79 6.21 9.68
CA ILE A 25 -0.84 7.31 9.88
C ILE A 25 -1.08 8.47 8.90
N GLY A 26 -1.48 8.16 7.66
CA GLY A 26 -1.69 9.15 6.60
C GLY A 26 -0.42 9.72 5.96
N ASP A 27 0.77 9.24 6.34
CA ASP A 27 2.06 9.65 5.80
C ASP A 27 2.84 8.41 5.35
N SER A 28 3.27 8.39 4.08
CA SER A 28 3.92 7.22 3.50
C SER A 28 5.30 6.94 4.08
N GLN A 29 6.09 7.99 4.29
CA GLN A 29 7.45 7.84 4.82
C GLN A 29 7.42 7.29 6.25
N ILE A 30 6.58 7.86 7.10
CA ILE A 30 6.41 7.40 8.48
C ILE A 30 5.87 5.97 8.50
N SER A 31 4.93 5.64 7.62
CA SER A 31 4.37 4.28 7.52
C SER A 31 5.42 3.25 7.14
N GLU A 32 6.28 3.54 6.17
CA GLU A 32 7.39 2.67 5.76
C GLU A 32 8.40 2.47 6.90
N ASP A 33 8.74 3.52 7.63
CA ASP A 33 9.64 3.45 8.78
C ASP A 33 9.07 2.55 9.88
N LEU A 34 7.78 2.70 10.22
CA LEU A 34 7.11 1.87 11.23
C LEU A 34 7.02 0.40 10.83
N VAL A 35 6.78 0.12 9.55
CA VAL A 35 6.77 -1.27 9.04
C VAL A 35 8.17 -1.87 9.10
N SER A 36 9.20 -1.13 8.73
CA SER A 36 10.59 -1.58 8.79
C SER A 36 11.02 -1.87 10.24
N ASP A 37 10.64 -1.00 11.17
CA ASP A 37 10.88 -1.18 12.61
C ASP A 37 10.18 -2.43 13.15
N ALA A 38 8.93 -2.66 12.74
CA ALA A 38 8.18 -3.85 13.13
C ALA A 38 8.87 -5.14 12.65
N PHE A 39 9.32 -5.19 11.40
CA PHE A 39 10.06 -6.35 10.89
C PHE A 39 11.38 -6.57 11.65
N THR A 40 12.12 -5.52 11.94
CA THR A 40 13.38 -5.59 12.69
C THR A 40 13.15 -6.15 14.09
N LYS A 41 12.16 -5.64 14.81
CA LYS A 41 11.81 -6.11 16.16
C LYS A 41 11.33 -7.56 16.16
N VAL A 42 10.55 -7.95 15.16
CA VAL A 42 10.07 -9.34 15.02
C VAL A 42 11.22 -10.29 14.72
N TRP A 43 12.16 -9.89 13.86
CA TRP A 43 13.35 -10.68 13.57
C TRP A 43 14.23 -10.90 14.81
N GLN A 44 14.41 -9.88 15.63
CA GLN A 44 15.15 -9.98 16.90
C GLN A 44 14.48 -10.98 17.84
N LYS A 45 13.15 -10.91 18.01
CA LYS A 45 12.39 -11.86 18.86
C LYS A 45 12.51 -13.30 18.38
N ILE A 46 12.52 -13.53 17.07
CA ILE A 46 12.76 -14.87 16.50
C ILE A 46 14.15 -15.36 16.85
N GLY A 47 15.18 -14.47 16.79
CA GLY A 47 16.54 -14.77 17.22
C GLY A 47 16.65 -15.11 18.72
N GLU A 48 15.75 -14.57 19.54
CA GLU A 48 15.62 -14.90 20.98
C GLU A 48 14.85 -16.21 21.25
N GLY A 49 14.40 -16.88 20.20
CA GLY A 49 13.74 -18.20 20.30
C GLY A 49 12.22 -18.15 20.39
N ILE A 50 11.58 -16.99 20.11
CA ILE A 50 10.13 -16.91 20.10
C ILE A 50 9.58 -17.60 18.85
N GLU A 51 8.69 -18.58 19.06
CA GLU A 51 7.96 -19.25 17.99
C GLU A 51 6.68 -18.50 17.64
N ILE A 52 6.49 -18.22 16.34
CA ILE A 52 5.32 -17.51 15.83
C ILE A 52 4.52 -18.45 14.93
N ASN A 53 3.35 -18.87 15.38
CA ASN A 53 2.51 -19.84 14.64
C ASN A 53 1.85 -19.20 13.40
N ASN A 54 1.36 -17.97 13.50
CA ASN A 54 0.76 -17.23 12.39
C ASN A 54 1.53 -15.94 12.16
N PHE A 55 2.58 -16.03 11.34
CA PHE A 55 3.48 -14.91 11.08
C PHE A 55 2.76 -13.72 10.44
N ARG A 56 1.82 -13.97 9.51
CA ARG A 56 1.04 -12.91 8.86
C ARG A 56 0.25 -12.10 9.89
N ALA A 57 -0.58 -12.74 10.69
CA ALA A 57 -1.37 -12.07 11.73
C ALA A 57 -0.49 -11.36 12.77
N TYR A 58 0.61 -11.99 13.16
CA TYR A 58 1.57 -11.42 14.11
C TYR A 58 2.20 -10.13 13.57
N MET A 59 2.57 -10.09 12.29
CA MET A 59 3.13 -8.89 11.66
C MET A 59 2.12 -7.74 11.60
N TYR A 60 0.85 -8.00 11.26
CA TYR A 60 -0.20 -6.97 11.30
C TYR A 60 -0.38 -6.40 12.72
N GLN A 61 -0.38 -7.28 13.74
CA GLN A 61 -0.45 -6.84 15.13
C GLN A 61 0.78 -6.02 15.53
N SER A 62 1.96 -6.41 15.11
CA SER A 62 3.20 -5.69 15.38
C SER A 62 3.19 -4.28 14.76
N VAL A 63 2.82 -4.16 13.49
CA VAL A 63 2.70 -2.88 12.79
C VAL A 63 1.62 -2.00 13.45
N ARG A 64 0.47 -2.58 13.82
CA ARG A 64 -0.56 -1.84 14.56
C ARG A 64 -0.02 -1.25 15.85
N ASN A 65 0.73 -2.02 16.60
CA ASN A 65 1.34 -1.56 17.86
C ASN A 65 2.36 -0.44 17.64
N GLU A 66 3.17 -0.51 16.58
CA GLU A 66 4.08 0.59 16.21
C GLU A 66 3.30 1.86 15.85
N CYS A 67 2.25 1.75 15.04
CA CYS A 67 1.38 2.88 14.71
C CYS A 67 0.73 3.50 15.95
N LEU A 68 0.21 2.68 16.87
CA LEU A 68 -0.37 3.14 18.13
C LEU A 68 0.65 3.87 19.00
N THR A 69 1.86 3.32 19.13
CA THR A 69 2.94 3.94 19.90
C THR A 69 3.35 5.28 19.30
N PHE A 70 3.49 5.35 17.98
CA PHE A 70 3.78 6.59 17.26
C PHE A 70 2.71 7.66 17.53
N LEU A 71 1.42 7.30 17.40
CA LEU A 71 0.32 8.24 17.60
C LEU A 71 0.20 8.71 19.06
N ARG A 72 0.45 7.83 20.05
CA ARG A 72 0.48 8.21 21.47
C ARG A 72 1.59 9.20 21.80
N ASN A 73 2.74 9.07 21.13
CA ASN A 73 3.89 9.97 21.32
C ASN A 73 3.65 11.33 20.63
N LYS A 74 2.80 11.38 19.62
CA LYS A 74 2.33 12.60 19.01
C LYS A 74 1.20 13.17 19.88
N LYS A 75 1.45 14.25 20.63
CA LYS A 75 0.54 14.83 21.66
C LYS A 75 -0.85 15.24 21.18
N ASP A 76 -1.15 15.13 19.89
CA ASP A 76 -2.42 15.50 19.26
C ASP A 76 -3.35 14.31 19.00
N PHE A 77 -3.13 13.17 19.65
CA PHE A 77 -3.93 11.97 19.42
C PHE A 77 -5.32 12.07 20.06
N ILE A 78 -6.33 12.35 19.26
CA ILE A 78 -7.74 12.33 19.63
C ILE A 78 -8.35 11.01 19.14
N GLY A 79 -8.48 10.03 20.04
CA GLY A 79 -9.33 8.86 19.89
C GLY A 79 -8.66 7.61 19.30
N LEU A 80 -8.47 6.63 20.17
CA LEU A 80 -8.12 5.22 19.83
C LEU A 80 -9.21 4.52 18.97
N GLU A 81 -10.41 5.14 18.88
CA GLU A 81 -11.59 4.56 18.23
C GLU A 81 -11.51 4.53 16.69
N VAL A 82 -10.54 5.22 16.09
CA VAL A 82 -10.41 5.33 14.63
C VAL A 82 -9.44 4.30 14.04
N ILE A 83 -8.72 3.55 14.88
CA ILE A 83 -7.74 2.58 14.38
C ILE A 83 -8.44 1.26 14.08
N PRO A 84 -8.42 0.82 12.79
CA PRO A 84 -9.06 -0.44 12.42
C PRO A 84 -8.54 -1.60 13.26
N GLU A 85 -9.46 -2.41 13.76
CA GLU A 85 -9.09 -3.70 14.35
C GLU A 85 -8.51 -4.62 13.27
N ILE A 86 -7.60 -5.48 13.68
CA ILE A 86 -7.04 -6.47 12.77
C ILE A 86 -8.01 -7.63 12.68
N ASN A 87 -8.63 -7.74 11.52
CA ASN A 87 -9.47 -8.87 11.14
C ASN A 87 -9.13 -9.28 9.70
N GLU A 88 -9.69 -10.37 9.20
CA GLU A 88 -9.43 -10.85 7.84
C GLU A 88 -9.80 -9.81 6.78
N GLU A 89 -10.89 -9.07 6.97
CA GLU A 89 -11.31 -7.99 6.05
C GLU A 89 -10.26 -6.88 5.96
N THR A 90 -9.68 -6.46 7.09
CA THR A 90 -8.61 -5.43 7.13
C THR A 90 -7.36 -5.91 6.40
N ILE A 91 -6.98 -7.17 6.62
CA ILE A 91 -5.82 -7.79 5.96
C ILE A 91 -6.08 -7.92 4.46
N ASP A 92 -7.23 -8.46 4.05
CA ASP A 92 -7.60 -8.64 2.65
C ASP A 92 -7.67 -7.31 1.89
N THR A 93 -8.16 -6.26 2.55
CA THR A 93 -8.19 -4.91 1.96
C THR A 93 -6.78 -4.37 1.75
N SER A 94 -5.87 -4.54 2.70
CA SER A 94 -4.48 -4.10 2.60
C SER A 94 -3.71 -4.85 1.51
N GLU A 95 -3.95 -6.15 1.37
CA GLU A 95 -3.37 -6.97 0.30
C GLU A 95 -3.92 -6.58 -1.08
N ARG A 96 -5.19 -6.22 -1.17
CA ARG A 96 -5.82 -5.72 -2.40
C ARG A 96 -5.23 -4.39 -2.83
N ASP A 97 -5.10 -3.45 -1.92
CA ASP A 97 -4.50 -2.14 -2.18
C ASP A 97 -3.05 -2.28 -2.64
N ALA A 98 -2.29 -3.17 -2.01
CA ALA A 98 -0.93 -3.46 -2.41
C ALA A 98 -0.84 -3.99 -3.85
N LYS A 99 -1.76 -4.86 -4.27
CA LYS A 99 -1.83 -5.34 -5.66
C LYS A 99 -2.13 -4.22 -6.65
N ILE A 100 -3.04 -3.31 -6.30
CA ILE A 100 -3.39 -2.15 -7.13
C ILE A 100 -2.18 -1.24 -7.28
N TRP A 101 -1.51 -0.89 -6.19
CA TRP A 101 -0.33 -0.04 -6.24
C TRP A 101 0.82 -0.67 -7.02
N LYS A 102 1.05 -1.95 -6.84
CA LYS A 102 2.03 -2.69 -7.65
C LYS A 102 1.71 -2.62 -9.15
N ALA A 103 0.45 -2.80 -9.52
CA ALA A 103 0.01 -2.69 -10.91
C ALA A 103 0.20 -1.26 -11.47
N ILE A 104 -0.03 -0.23 -10.66
CA ILE A 104 0.23 1.17 -11.03
C ILE A 104 1.72 1.41 -11.25
N ASP A 105 2.58 0.90 -10.37
CA ASP A 105 4.04 1.03 -10.48
C ASP A 105 4.61 0.33 -11.73
N GLU A 106 3.97 -0.73 -12.19
CA GLU A 106 4.32 -1.44 -13.42
C GLU A 106 3.88 -0.73 -14.71
N LEU A 107 3.10 0.35 -14.62
CA LEU A 107 2.75 1.16 -15.79
C LEU A 107 3.99 1.84 -16.39
N PRO A 108 4.05 2.01 -17.73
CA PRO A 108 5.07 2.83 -18.36
C PRO A 108 5.10 4.24 -17.76
N GLU A 109 6.26 4.83 -17.62
CA GLU A 109 6.49 6.07 -16.87
C GLU A 109 5.51 7.20 -17.24
N LYS A 110 5.36 7.52 -18.53
CA LYS A 110 4.41 8.55 -18.99
C LYS A 110 2.96 8.20 -18.67
N CYS A 111 2.60 6.95 -18.85
CA CYS A 111 1.27 6.42 -18.58
C CYS A 111 0.95 6.52 -17.08
N ARG A 112 1.88 6.10 -16.23
CA ARG A 112 1.78 6.20 -14.77
C ARG A 112 1.64 7.64 -14.31
N LYS A 113 2.48 8.55 -14.83
CA LYS A 113 2.44 9.98 -14.48
C LYS A 113 1.09 10.61 -14.81
N VAL A 114 0.57 10.39 -16.02
CA VAL A 114 -0.78 10.86 -16.42
C VAL A 114 -1.84 10.29 -15.49
N PHE A 115 -1.78 8.99 -15.18
CA PHE A 115 -2.74 8.32 -14.31
C PHE A 115 -2.74 8.92 -12.90
N LEU A 116 -1.57 9.11 -12.30
CA LEU A 116 -1.44 9.66 -10.94
C LEU A 116 -1.89 11.13 -10.89
N LEU A 117 -1.52 11.96 -11.85
CA LEU A 117 -1.99 13.35 -11.93
C LEU A 117 -3.52 13.43 -12.00
N SER A 118 -4.15 12.52 -12.75
CA SER A 118 -5.61 12.47 -12.84
C SER A 118 -6.27 11.94 -11.57
N LYS A 119 -5.77 10.84 -10.99
CA LYS A 119 -6.48 10.09 -9.93
C LYS A 119 -6.05 10.46 -8.52
N GLN A 120 -4.82 10.83 -8.34
CA GLN A 120 -4.27 11.22 -7.03
C GLN A 120 -4.34 12.73 -6.83
N GLU A 121 -3.93 13.51 -7.84
CA GLU A 121 -3.93 14.98 -7.77
C GLU A 121 -5.25 15.62 -8.21
N GLY A 122 -6.12 14.84 -8.86
CA GLY A 122 -7.44 15.31 -9.31
C GLY A 122 -7.43 16.29 -10.48
N LEU A 123 -6.34 16.33 -11.24
CA LEU A 123 -6.22 17.25 -12.39
C LEU A 123 -7.12 16.83 -13.56
N SER A 124 -7.67 17.82 -14.25
CA SER A 124 -8.38 17.64 -15.53
C SER A 124 -7.42 17.25 -16.67
N ASN A 125 -7.96 16.73 -17.76
CA ASN A 125 -7.15 16.39 -18.93
C ASN A 125 -6.42 17.62 -19.51
N GLU A 126 -7.04 18.79 -19.44
CA GLU A 126 -6.49 20.08 -19.87
C GLU A 126 -5.30 20.49 -19.00
N GLU A 127 -5.45 20.38 -17.67
CA GLU A 127 -4.39 20.67 -16.69
C GLU A 127 -3.22 19.71 -16.82
N ILE A 128 -3.48 18.41 -17.01
CA ILE A 128 -2.44 17.40 -17.24
C ILE A 128 -1.70 17.69 -18.56
N ALA A 129 -2.43 18.07 -19.61
CA ALA A 129 -1.83 18.42 -20.90
C ALA A 129 -0.86 19.60 -20.77
N GLN A 130 -1.23 20.62 -20.00
CA GLN A 130 -0.37 21.77 -19.68
C GLN A 130 0.83 21.37 -18.83
N GLU A 131 0.61 20.64 -17.74
CA GLU A 131 1.66 20.22 -16.80
C GLU A 131 2.74 19.34 -17.46
N MET A 132 2.32 18.46 -18.37
CA MET A 132 3.21 17.53 -19.07
C MET A 132 3.68 18.01 -20.44
N GLU A 133 3.22 19.19 -20.89
CA GLU A 133 3.52 19.74 -22.22
C GLU A 133 3.16 18.79 -23.38
N ILE A 134 1.99 18.15 -23.29
CA ILE A 134 1.46 17.21 -24.29
C ILE A 134 0.05 17.61 -24.72
N SER A 135 -0.45 17.05 -25.82
CA SER A 135 -1.82 17.30 -26.26
C SER A 135 -2.85 16.61 -25.37
N ILE A 136 -4.05 17.19 -25.26
CA ILE A 136 -5.21 16.56 -24.57
C ILE A 136 -5.50 15.18 -25.16
N LYS A 137 -5.36 15.01 -26.48
CA LYS A 137 -5.51 13.71 -27.15
C LYS A 137 -4.48 12.69 -26.62
N THR A 138 -3.24 13.12 -26.41
CA THR A 138 -2.18 12.26 -25.82
C THR A 138 -2.52 11.87 -24.39
N VAL A 139 -3.03 12.83 -23.57
CA VAL A 139 -3.50 12.53 -22.21
C VAL A 139 -4.57 11.43 -22.23
N LYS A 140 -5.61 11.60 -23.05
CA LYS A 140 -6.68 10.59 -23.19
C LYS A 140 -6.15 9.22 -23.62
N ASN A 141 -5.22 9.20 -24.58
CA ASN A 141 -4.60 7.95 -25.02
C ASN A 141 -3.79 7.27 -23.90
N GLN A 142 -3.02 8.02 -23.10
CA GLN A 142 -2.28 7.50 -21.96
C GLN A 142 -3.23 6.97 -20.87
N MET A 143 -4.35 7.66 -20.60
CA MET A 143 -5.36 7.17 -19.67
C MET A 143 -5.99 5.85 -20.12
N THR A 144 -6.38 5.75 -21.41
CA THR A 144 -6.92 4.51 -21.99
C THR A 144 -5.93 3.36 -21.85
N LYS A 145 -4.65 3.62 -22.12
CA LYS A 145 -3.57 2.65 -21.97
C LYS A 145 -3.37 2.23 -20.51
N ALA A 146 -3.43 3.18 -19.57
CA ALA A 146 -3.35 2.90 -18.14
C ALA A 146 -4.47 1.95 -17.70
N PHE A 147 -5.72 2.27 -18.03
CA PHE A 147 -6.86 1.44 -17.66
C PHE A 147 -6.80 0.04 -18.27
N SER A 148 -6.41 -0.09 -19.53
CA SER A 148 -6.26 -1.38 -20.19
C SER A 148 -5.22 -2.25 -19.45
N ARG A 149 -4.04 -1.71 -19.14
CA ARG A 149 -2.97 -2.45 -18.45
C ARG A 149 -3.35 -2.80 -17.01
N LEU A 150 -3.98 -1.88 -16.28
CA LEU A 150 -4.46 -2.15 -14.92
C LEU A 150 -5.52 -3.25 -14.92
N ARG A 151 -6.45 -3.23 -15.87
CA ARG A 151 -7.47 -4.26 -16.02
C ARG A 151 -6.84 -5.62 -16.30
N GLU A 152 -5.88 -5.73 -17.19
CA GLU A 152 -5.15 -6.97 -17.48
C GLU A 152 -4.40 -7.48 -16.24
N SER A 153 -3.67 -6.62 -15.55
CA SER A 153 -2.89 -6.97 -14.36
C SER A 153 -3.77 -7.44 -13.20
N LEU A 154 -4.93 -6.82 -13.00
CA LEU A 154 -5.84 -7.11 -11.90
C LEU A 154 -6.82 -8.24 -12.20
N SER A 155 -7.12 -8.54 -13.48
CA SER A 155 -8.04 -9.62 -13.86
C SER A 155 -7.41 -11.01 -13.84
N SER A 156 -6.10 -11.13 -13.85
CA SER A 156 -5.40 -12.43 -13.78
C SER A 156 -5.50 -13.14 -12.43
N GLY A 157 -6.27 -12.64 -11.49
CA GLY A 157 -6.34 -13.20 -10.13
C GLY A 157 -7.63 -13.02 -9.35
N HIS A 158 -8.78 -12.79 -9.91
CA HIS A 158 -10.16 -12.81 -9.35
C HIS A 158 -11.04 -11.71 -9.95
N LYS A 159 -12.37 -11.90 -9.86
CA LYS A 159 -13.43 -11.04 -10.42
C LYS A 159 -13.08 -9.55 -10.45
N PRO A 160 -13.47 -8.83 -11.50
CA PRO A 160 -13.16 -7.42 -11.64
C PRO A 160 -13.67 -6.66 -10.40
N PHE A 161 -12.77 -6.25 -9.57
CA PHE A 161 -13.07 -5.29 -8.52
C PHE A 161 -13.34 -3.95 -9.21
N PHE A 162 -14.55 -3.48 -9.05
CA PHE A 162 -14.92 -2.14 -9.43
C PHE A 162 -14.09 -1.17 -8.60
N LEU A 163 -13.03 -0.65 -9.18
CA LEU A 163 -12.36 0.52 -8.60
C LEU A 163 -13.41 1.64 -8.63
N PRO A 164 -13.82 2.21 -7.49
CA PRO A 164 -14.87 3.23 -7.45
C PRO A 164 -14.49 4.52 -8.19
N PHE A 165 -13.31 4.56 -8.79
CA PHE A 165 -12.76 5.68 -9.55
C PHE A 165 -12.54 5.35 -11.04
N LEU A 166 -12.99 4.20 -11.50
CA LEU A 166 -12.90 3.80 -12.91
C LEU A 166 -14.29 3.96 -13.59
#